data_abcdca12944e72e970b2b5a281e19a8b
#
_entry.id   abcdca12944e72e970b2b5a281e19a8b
#
_cell.length_a   1.000
_cell.length_b   1.000
_cell.length_c   1.000
_cell.angle_alpha   90.00
_cell.angle_beta   90.00
_cell.angle_gamma   90.00
#
_symmetry.space_group_name_H-M   'P 1'
#
loop_
_entity.id
_entity.type
_entity.pdbx_description
1 polymer ?
#
loop_
_entity_poly.entity_id
_entity_poly.type
_entity_poly.pdbx_seq_one_letter_code
_entity_poly.pdbx_strand_id
1 'polypeptide(L)'
;MDTTLGKRIAKFRKDLGLTQDQLAEKIGITAQAVSKWENDLSAPDAANLIRLADLLDTDIDFLTTGRRSYGRRPPVVVKTTETI
;
A
#
# COMPACT_ATOMS: atom_id res chain seq x y z
N MET A 1 -2.23 11.60 14.59
CA MET A 1 -1.59 12.22 13.81
C MET A 1 -1.68 11.88 12.47
N ASP A 2 -1.83 12.75 11.77
CA ASP A 2 -2.07 12.53 10.42
C ASP A 2 -0.86 12.21 9.68
N THR A 3 -0.89 11.18 8.91
CA THR A 3 0.18 10.91 7.98
C THR A 3 -0.42 10.91 6.60
N THR A 4 0.41 11.29 5.65
CA THR A 4 -0.02 11.27 4.26
C THR A 4 0.21 9.87 3.68
N LEU A 5 -0.35 9.63 2.51
CA LEU A 5 -0.09 8.39 1.80
C LEU A 5 1.42 8.20 1.61
N GLY A 6 2.12 9.26 1.21
CA GLY A 6 3.56 9.15 0.98
C GLY A 6 4.30 8.74 2.24
N LYS A 7 3.94 9.32 3.36
CA LYS A 7 4.59 8.97 4.63
C LYS A 7 4.30 7.54 5.03
N ARG A 8 3.09 7.06 4.77
CA ARG A 8 2.76 5.68 5.08
C ARG A 8 3.53 4.72 4.18
N ILE A 9 3.66 5.06 2.90
CA ILE A 9 4.47 4.23 2.00
C ILE A 9 5.90 4.15 2.51
N ALA A 10 6.48 5.28 2.89
CA ALA A 10 7.85 5.30 3.39
C ALA A 10 7.99 4.48 4.66
N LYS A 11 7.03 4.58 5.55
CA LYS A 11 7.09 3.84 6.79
C LYS A 11 7.03 2.34 6.56
N PHE A 12 6.09 1.88 5.75
CA PHE A 12 5.99 0.46 5.45
C PHE A 12 7.24 -0.04 4.74
N ARG A 13 7.76 0.76 3.82
CA ARG A 13 8.99 0.39 3.11
C ARG A 13 10.14 0.18 4.09
N LYS A 14 10.31 1.12 5.00
CA LYS A 14 11.39 1.03 5.98
C LYS A 14 11.19 -0.12 6.93
N ASP A 15 9.95 -0.37 7.31
CA ASP A 15 9.65 -1.50 8.19
C ASP A 15 10.04 -2.82 7.56
N LEU A 16 9.97 -2.91 6.23
CA LEU A 16 10.39 -4.10 5.51
C LEU A 16 11.89 -4.12 5.22
N GLY A 17 12.60 -3.07 5.59
CA GLY A 17 14.04 -3.02 5.34
C GLY A 17 14.41 -2.74 3.89
N LEU A 18 13.51 -2.12 3.13
CA LEU A 18 13.75 -1.87 1.71
C LEU A 18 14.20 -0.44 1.48
N THR A 19 15.10 -0.26 0.49
CA THR A 19 15.41 1.07 0.01
C THR A 19 14.37 1.47 -1.03
N GLN A 20 14.38 2.74 -1.41
CA GLN A 20 13.49 3.19 -2.49
C GLN A 20 13.77 2.45 -3.79
N ASP A 21 15.04 2.19 -4.10
CA ASP A 21 15.39 1.43 -5.28
C ASP A 21 14.84 0.02 -5.23
N GLN A 22 14.95 -0.61 -4.08
CA GLN A 22 14.47 -1.98 -3.92
C GLN A 22 12.95 -2.05 -4.04
N LEU A 23 12.24 -1.09 -3.45
CA LEU A 23 10.79 -1.06 -3.58
C LEU A 23 10.40 -0.85 -5.05
N ALA A 24 11.05 0.09 -5.72
CA ALA A 24 10.77 0.39 -7.11
C ALA A 24 10.97 -0.84 -7.98
N GLU A 25 12.04 -1.57 -7.74
CA GLU A 25 12.32 -2.76 -8.51
C GLU A 25 11.26 -3.83 -8.31
N LYS A 26 10.81 -4.00 -7.10
CA LYS A 26 9.82 -5.04 -6.80
C LYS A 26 8.48 -4.79 -7.46
N ILE A 27 8.10 -3.53 -7.66
CA ILE A 27 6.82 -3.24 -8.28
C ILE A 27 6.96 -2.73 -9.72
N GLY A 28 8.18 -2.74 -10.25
CA GLY A 28 8.38 -2.48 -11.68
C GLY A 28 8.30 -1.02 -12.08
N ILE A 29 8.77 -0.12 -11.21
CA ILE A 29 8.77 1.31 -11.51
C ILE A 29 10.14 1.89 -11.19
N THR A 30 10.29 3.20 -11.30
CA THR A 30 11.58 3.85 -11.02
C THR A 30 11.65 4.31 -9.57
N ALA A 31 12.87 4.42 -9.07
CA ALA A 31 13.08 4.96 -7.72
C ALA A 31 12.62 6.40 -7.63
N GLN A 32 12.69 7.15 -8.73
CA GLN A 32 12.20 8.51 -8.74
C GLN A 32 10.70 8.56 -8.48
N ALA A 33 9.94 7.61 -9.03
CA ALA A 33 8.52 7.56 -8.80
C ALA A 33 8.23 7.29 -7.32
N VAL A 34 8.95 6.35 -6.73
CA VAL A 34 8.79 6.06 -5.30
C VAL A 34 9.10 7.31 -4.47
N SER A 35 10.19 7.98 -4.81
CA SER A 35 10.58 9.19 -4.09
C SER A 35 9.50 10.26 -4.16
N LYS A 36 8.91 10.45 -5.34
CA LYS A 36 7.85 11.44 -5.49
C LYS A 36 6.63 11.07 -4.66
N TRP A 37 6.28 9.79 -4.62
CA TRP A 37 5.16 9.35 -3.79
C TRP A 37 5.44 9.61 -2.32
N GLU A 38 6.65 9.28 -1.86
CA GLU A 38 6.99 9.42 -0.45
C GLU A 38 7.06 10.87 -0.02
N ASN A 39 7.30 11.77 -0.97
CA ASN A 39 7.33 13.20 -0.69
C ASN A 39 6.02 13.89 -1.04
N ASP A 40 5.01 13.12 -1.38
CA ASP A 40 3.68 13.63 -1.70
C ASP A 40 3.68 14.59 -2.90
N LEU A 41 4.64 14.42 -3.80
CA LEU A 41 4.69 15.18 -5.03
C LEU A 41 3.82 14.58 -6.11
N SER A 42 3.53 13.30 -5.99
CA SER A 42 2.59 12.62 -6.87
C SER A 42 2.02 11.44 -6.11
N ALA A 43 1.05 10.78 -6.66
CA ALA A 43 0.43 9.64 -6.02
C ALA A 43 0.44 8.44 -6.95
N PRO A 44 0.54 7.22 -6.41
CA PRO A 44 0.46 6.04 -7.26
C PRO A 44 -0.93 5.89 -7.84
N ASP A 45 -1.02 5.38 -9.05
CA ASP A 45 -2.31 5.08 -9.64
C ASP A 45 -2.89 3.81 -9.03
N ALA A 46 -4.08 3.43 -9.46
CA ALA A 46 -4.78 2.29 -8.86
C ALA A 46 -3.98 1.00 -8.97
N ALA A 47 -3.37 0.75 -10.12
CA ALA A 47 -2.59 -0.47 -10.31
C ALA A 47 -1.40 -0.52 -9.34
N ASN A 48 -0.73 0.61 -9.19
CA ASN A 48 0.42 0.67 -8.29
C ASN A 48 0.00 0.61 -6.83
N LEU A 49 -1.17 1.18 -6.49
CA LEU A 49 -1.69 1.05 -5.14
C LEU A 49 -1.93 -0.40 -4.77
N ILE A 50 -2.48 -1.18 -5.70
CA ILE A 50 -2.71 -2.59 -5.47
C ILE A 50 -1.39 -3.31 -5.24
N ARG A 51 -0.40 -3.04 -6.08
CA ARG A 51 0.91 -3.66 -5.94
C ARG A 51 1.58 -3.29 -4.63
N LEU A 52 1.46 -2.00 -4.25
CA LEU A 52 2.02 -1.56 -2.98
C LEU A 52 1.36 -2.26 -1.81
N ALA A 53 0.04 -2.34 -1.81
CA ALA A 53 -0.67 -2.97 -0.71
C ALA A 53 -0.27 -4.43 -0.57
N ASP A 54 -0.14 -5.13 -1.69
CA ASP A 54 0.29 -6.52 -1.66
C ASP A 54 1.70 -6.65 -1.12
N LEU A 55 2.63 -5.86 -1.66
CA LEU A 55 4.02 -5.97 -1.26
C LEU A 55 4.22 -5.56 0.19
N LEU A 56 3.53 -4.52 0.61
CA LEU A 56 3.68 -4.00 1.96
C LEU A 56 2.82 -4.72 2.97
N ASP A 57 2.10 -5.75 2.51
CA ASP A 57 1.28 -6.61 3.36
C ASP A 57 0.27 -5.80 4.15
N THR A 58 -0.42 -4.92 3.47
CA THR A 58 -1.46 -4.10 4.08
C THR A 58 -2.61 -4.01 3.10
N ASP A 59 -3.72 -3.44 3.52
CA ASP A 59 -4.82 -3.26 2.58
C ASP A 59 -4.81 -1.84 2.02
N ILE A 60 -5.53 -1.66 0.92
CA ILE A 60 -5.55 -0.38 0.24
C ILE A 60 -6.17 0.70 1.11
N ASP A 61 -7.21 0.36 1.85
CA ASP A 61 -7.86 1.32 2.73
C ASP A 61 -6.90 1.85 3.76
N PHE A 62 -6.16 0.96 4.41
CA PHE A 62 -5.23 1.41 5.43
C PHE A 62 -4.10 2.22 4.81
N LEU A 63 -3.61 1.79 3.66
CA LEU A 63 -2.53 2.51 2.99
C LEU A 63 -2.96 3.92 2.61
N THR A 64 -4.16 4.08 2.09
CA THR A 64 -4.61 5.37 1.58
C THR A 64 -5.20 6.28 2.64
N THR A 65 -5.84 5.73 3.64
CA THR A 65 -6.55 6.54 4.63
C THR A 65 -5.93 6.52 6.00
N GLY A 66 -5.09 5.53 6.28
CA GLY A 66 -4.53 5.36 7.62
C GLY A 66 -5.49 4.74 8.60
N ARG A 67 -6.63 4.23 8.12
CA ARG A 67 -7.61 3.59 8.97
C ARG A 67 -7.88 2.21 8.53
N ARG A 68 -8.04 1.32 9.49
CA ARG A 68 -8.40 -0.03 9.16
C ARG A 68 -9.89 -0.14 8.98
N SER A 69 -10.28 -1.03 8.07
CA SER A 69 -11.68 -1.19 7.76
C SER A 69 -12.27 -2.33 8.52
N TYR A 70 -12.36 -2.18 9.81
CA TYR A 70 -12.92 -3.25 10.59
C TYR A 70 -14.37 -3.40 10.27
N GLY A 71 -14.83 -4.55 10.32
CA GLY A 71 -16.21 -4.82 10.24
C GLY A 71 -16.76 -4.83 8.85
N ARG A 72 -16.09 -4.22 7.92
CA ARG A 72 -16.52 -4.26 6.64
C ARG A 72 -15.83 -5.31 5.94
N ARG A 73 -14.93 -5.97 6.51
CA ARG A 73 -14.24 -6.85 5.85
C ARG A 73 -15.00 -7.95 5.63
N PRO A 74 -15.30 -8.32 4.76
CA PRO A 74 -16.18 -9.35 4.55
C PRO A 74 -15.56 -10.62 4.54
N PRO A 75 -15.56 -10.77 4.84
CA PRO A 75 -15.16 -11.72 4.84
C PRO A 75 -15.34 -12.71 3.86
N VAL A 76 -15.09 -12.14 3.84
CA VAL A 76 -15.22 -12.76 3.16
C VAL A 76 -15.56 -13.59 2.73
N VAL A 77 -15.49 -13.43 2.98
CA VAL A 77 -15.95 -14.21 2.71
C VAL A 77 -16.39 -14.99 2.29
N VAL A 78 -16.40 -14.90 2.49
CA VAL A 78 -16.90 -15.69 2.24
C VAL A 78 -17.31 -16.46 1.70
N LYS A 79 -17.33 -16.45 1.78
CA LYS A 79 -17.73 -17.20 1.42
C LYS A 79 -18.14 -17.95 0.97
N THR A 80 -18.00 -17.80 1.15
CA THR A 80 -18.44 -18.50 0.83
C THR A 80 -18.87 -19.24 0.39
N THR A 81 -18.93 -19.21 0.52
CA THR A 81 -19.39 -19.93 0.20
C THR A 81 -19.65 -20.75 -0.03
N GLU A 82 -19.52 -20.86 0.23
CA GLU A 82 -19.73 -21.65 0.15
C GLU A 82 -20.45 -22.31 -0.10
N THR A 83 -20.63 -22.16 -0.06
CA THR A 83 -21.31 -22.74 -0.26
C THR A 83 -21.89 -23.44 -0.40
N ILE A 84 -22.04 -23.56 -0.27
CA ILE A 84 -22.45 -24.33 -0.31
C ILE A 84 -22.87 -25.08 -0.52
#